data_6910b7a01ea08a7fd62fa41711148520
#
_entry.id   6910b7a01ea08a7fd62fa41711148520
#
_cell.length_a   1.000
_cell.length_b   1.000
_cell.length_c   1.000
_cell.angle_alpha   90.00
_cell.angle_beta   90.00
_cell.angle_gamma   90.00
#
_symmetry.space_group_name_H-M   'P 1'
#
loop_
_entity.id
_entity.type
_entity.pdbx_description
1 polymer ?
#
loop_
_entity_poly.entity_id
_entity_poly.type
_entity_poly.pdbx_seq_one_letter_code
_entity_poly.pdbx_strand_id
1 'polypeptide(L)'
;MSIVDNKKAFHDYFIEERFEAGMVLEGWEVKSIRAGRVQLKEAYVIVRKGEVYLFGAHISALLTASTHVSPDPVRTRKLLLKAEEIKKLIGKVERSGYTLVPLNLHYQRGRIKCEIGLAKGKKQHDKRDTERSRDAQREIAKVMKQNRR
;
A
#
# COMPACT_ATOMS: atom_id res chain seq x y z
N MET A 1 4.35 -12.05 12.96
CA MET A 1 5.74 -11.69 12.73
C MET A 1 5.91 -11.14 11.32
N SER A 2 6.53 -9.99 11.20
CA SER A 2 6.70 -9.32 9.91
C SER A 2 7.83 -9.94 9.11
N ILE A 3 7.60 -10.12 7.82
CA ILE A 3 8.63 -10.61 6.89
C ILE A 3 9.35 -9.41 6.30
N VAL A 4 8.58 -8.42 5.87
CA VAL A 4 9.11 -7.18 5.31
C VAL A 4 8.14 -6.06 5.63
N ASP A 5 8.66 -4.90 5.99
CA ASP A 5 7.87 -3.71 6.26
C ASP A 5 8.06 -2.69 5.16
N ASN A 6 7.01 -1.94 4.89
CA ASN A 6 7.07 -0.84 3.92
C ASN A 6 7.18 0.47 4.69
N LYS A 7 8.39 0.80 5.10
CA LYS A 7 8.66 2.01 5.88
C LYS A 7 8.27 3.27 5.13
N LYS A 8 8.42 3.24 3.81
CA LYS A 8 8.07 4.38 2.96
C LYS A 8 6.58 4.71 3.07
N ALA A 9 5.72 3.69 3.20
CA ALA A 9 4.29 3.91 3.34
C ALA A 9 3.98 4.70 4.61
N PHE A 10 4.61 4.33 5.72
CA PHE A 10 4.40 5.04 6.97
C PHE A 10 4.99 6.45 6.95
N HIS A 11 6.03 6.65 6.17
CA HIS A 11 6.64 7.96 6.01
C HIS A 11 5.78 8.88 5.14
N ASP A 12 5.22 8.35 4.06
CA ASP A 12 4.53 9.14 3.05
C ASP A 12 3.02 9.28 3.28
N TYR A 13 2.44 8.44 4.13
CA TYR A 13 1.00 8.36 4.29
C TYR A 13 0.57 8.34 5.74
N PHE A 14 -0.61 8.93 6.00
CA PHE A 14 -1.31 8.73 7.26
C PHE A 14 -2.18 7.49 7.08
N ILE A 15 -1.94 6.47 7.90
CA ILE A 15 -2.67 5.21 7.84
C ILE A 15 -3.88 5.30 8.78
N GLU A 16 -5.06 5.29 8.22
CA GLU A 16 -6.28 5.43 9.01
C GLU A 16 -6.83 4.10 9.47
N GLU A 17 -6.77 3.09 8.60
CA GLU A 17 -7.33 1.79 8.91
C GLU A 17 -6.49 0.72 8.24
N ARG A 18 -6.44 -0.48 8.85
CA ARG A 18 -5.63 -1.58 8.33
C ARG A 18 -6.50 -2.79 8.06
N PHE A 19 -6.15 -3.53 7.03
CA PHE A 19 -6.84 -4.76 6.65
C PHE A 19 -5.81 -5.83 6.37
N GLU A 20 -6.12 -7.07 6.77
CA GLU A 20 -5.24 -8.19 6.49
C GLU A 20 -5.80 -8.96 5.30
N ALA A 21 -4.98 -9.11 4.27
CA ALA A 21 -5.36 -9.80 3.05
C ALA A 21 -4.56 -11.07 2.84
N GLY A 22 -5.22 -12.11 2.35
CA GLY A 22 -4.51 -13.27 1.83
C GLY A 22 -3.86 -12.93 0.52
N MET A 23 -2.91 -13.75 0.08
CA MET A 23 -2.21 -13.53 -1.17
C MET A 23 -2.25 -14.78 -2.03
N VAL A 24 -2.55 -14.61 -3.30
CA VAL A 24 -2.43 -15.69 -4.28
C VAL A 24 -1.01 -15.67 -4.81
N LEU A 25 -0.22 -16.63 -4.42
CA LEU A 25 1.21 -16.69 -4.74
C LEU A 25 1.56 -17.97 -5.48
N GLU A 26 2.60 -17.88 -6.31
CA GLU A 26 3.20 -19.04 -6.94
C GLU A 26 4.21 -19.67 -5.96
N GLY A 27 4.52 -20.96 -6.18
CA GLY A 27 5.42 -21.65 -5.26
C GLY A 27 6.77 -20.98 -5.10
N TRP A 28 7.37 -20.50 -6.20
CA TRP A 28 8.67 -19.84 -6.13
C TRP A 28 8.59 -18.51 -5.37
N GLU A 29 7.42 -17.85 -5.42
CA GLU A 29 7.22 -16.60 -4.68
C GLU A 29 7.19 -16.87 -3.19
N VAL A 30 6.52 -17.92 -2.76
CA VAL A 30 6.49 -18.28 -1.35
C VAL A 30 7.90 -18.52 -0.83
N LYS A 31 8.71 -19.27 -1.57
CA LYS A 31 10.09 -19.56 -1.18
C LYS A 31 10.92 -18.28 -1.11
N SER A 32 10.77 -17.41 -2.09
CA SER A 32 11.53 -16.16 -2.13
C SER A 32 11.14 -15.23 -0.98
N ILE A 33 9.85 -15.12 -0.69
CA ILE A 33 9.38 -14.30 0.42
C ILE A 33 9.93 -14.83 1.74
N ARG A 34 9.89 -16.15 1.93
CA ARG A 34 10.44 -16.76 3.16
C ARG A 34 11.93 -16.51 3.31
N ALA A 35 12.63 -16.37 2.20
CA ALA A 35 14.06 -16.05 2.20
C ALA A 35 14.33 -14.55 2.33
N GLY A 36 13.27 -13.73 2.45
CA GLY A 36 13.42 -12.31 2.61
C GLY A 36 13.69 -11.56 1.31
N ARG A 37 13.47 -12.20 0.18
CA ARG A 37 13.77 -11.58 -1.13
C ARG A 37 12.54 -10.90 -1.71
N VAL A 38 12.00 -9.96 -0.95
CA VAL A 38 10.82 -9.21 -1.37
C VAL A 38 10.98 -7.76 -0.95
N GLN A 39 10.52 -6.85 -1.79
CA GLN A 39 10.53 -5.42 -1.52
C GLN A 39 9.16 -4.82 -1.84
N LEU A 40 8.69 -3.97 -0.95
CA LEU A 40 7.41 -3.30 -1.12
C LEU A 40 7.55 -1.81 -1.43
N LYS A 41 8.77 -1.33 -1.55
CA LYS A 41 9.04 0.11 -1.69
C LYS A 41 8.27 0.75 -2.83
N GLU A 42 8.21 0.08 -3.97
CA GLU A 42 7.53 0.59 -5.16
C GLU A 42 6.13 0.01 -5.32
N ALA A 43 5.65 -0.72 -4.33
CA ALA A 43 4.38 -1.43 -4.43
C ALA A 43 3.21 -0.55 -4.04
N TYR A 44 2.08 -0.84 -4.64
CA TYR A 44 0.82 -0.21 -4.25
C TYR A 44 -0.32 -1.19 -4.47
N VAL A 45 -1.46 -0.88 -3.91
CA VAL A 45 -2.64 -1.74 -3.98
C VAL A 45 -3.68 -1.07 -4.87
N ILE A 46 -4.23 -1.82 -5.80
CA ILE A 46 -5.25 -1.32 -6.71
C ILE A 46 -6.50 -2.17 -6.62
N VAL A 47 -7.63 -1.56 -6.97
CA VAL A 47 -8.91 -2.25 -7.08
C VAL A 47 -9.29 -2.26 -8.54
N ARG A 48 -9.61 -3.44 -9.07
CA ARG A 48 -10.02 -3.58 -10.46
C ARG A 48 -11.15 -4.61 -10.54
N LYS A 49 -12.26 -4.22 -11.12
CA LYS A 49 -13.41 -5.09 -11.33
C LYS A 49 -13.86 -5.80 -10.04
N GLY A 50 -13.88 -5.04 -8.95
CA GLY A 50 -14.33 -5.57 -7.66
C GLY A 50 -13.34 -6.47 -6.95
N GLU A 51 -12.11 -6.56 -7.44
CA GLU A 51 -11.05 -7.35 -6.84
C GLU A 51 -9.88 -6.46 -6.45
N VAL A 52 -9.08 -6.92 -5.50
CA VAL A 52 -7.95 -6.15 -4.97
C VAL A 52 -6.65 -6.83 -5.36
N TYR A 53 -5.69 -6.04 -5.82
CA TYR A 53 -4.40 -6.56 -6.31
C TYR A 53 -3.24 -5.80 -5.72
N LEU A 54 -2.14 -6.52 -5.50
CA LEU A 54 -0.86 -5.93 -5.12
C LEU A 54 -0.04 -5.77 -6.40
N PHE A 55 0.30 -4.53 -6.70
CA PHE A 55 1.01 -4.18 -7.92
C PHE A 55 2.37 -3.59 -7.59
N GLY A 56 3.38 -3.96 -8.36
CA GLY A 56 4.71 -3.37 -8.22
C GLY A 56 5.58 -3.92 -7.10
N ALA A 57 5.08 -4.91 -6.35
CA ALA A 57 5.92 -5.58 -5.37
C ALA A 57 6.98 -6.41 -6.09
N HIS A 58 8.21 -6.30 -5.66
CA HIS A 58 9.33 -6.99 -6.28
C HIS A 58 9.70 -8.23 -5.47
N ILE A 59 9.56 -9.40 -6.08
CA ILE A 59 9.93 -10.67 -5.46
C ILE A 59 10.98 -11.32 -6.36
N SER A 60 12.22 -11.40 -5.86
CA SER A 60 13.33 -11.93 -6.63
C SER A 60 13.36 -13.44 -6.54
N ALA A 61 13.50 -14.11 -7.69
CA ALA A 61 13.60 -15.56 -7.70
C ALA A 61 14.90 -16.01 -7.03
N LEU A 62 14.84 -17.15 -6.36
CA LEU A 62 16.04 -17.77 -5.82
C LEU A 62 16.80 -18.47 -6.92
N LEU A 63 18.12 -18.59 -6.77
CA LEU A 63 18.96 -19.28 -7.74
C LEU A 63 18.56 -20.75 -7.89
N THR A 64 17.92 -21.31 -6.87
CA THR A 64 17.48 -22.69 -6.87
C THR A 64 16.09 -22.89 -7.47
N ALA A 65 15.51 -21.83 -8.04
CA ALA A 65 14.20 -21.95 -8.66
C ALA A 65 14.24 -22.95 -9.80
N SER A 66 13.12 -23.65 -9.98
CA SER A 66 12.99 -24.64 -11.03
C SER A 66 13.20 -24.01 -12.40
N THR A 67 13.86 -24.72 -13.30
CA THR A 67 14.04 -24.26 -14.68
C THR A 67 12.73 -24.23 -15.45
N HIS A 68 11.69 -24.89 -14.92
CA HIS A 68 10.36 -24.88 -15.55
C HIS A 68 9.58 -23.61 -15.20
N VAL A 69 10.07 -22.82 -14.26
CA VAL A 69 9.41 -21.59 -13.84
C VAL A 69 10.03 -20.43 -14.56
N SER A 70 9.18 -19.55 -15.11
CA SER A 70 9.62 -18.27 -15.68
C SER A 70 9.19 -17.19 -14.70
N PRO A 71 9.99 -16.93 -13.67
CA PRO A 71 9.59 -16.02 -12.62
C PRO A 71 9.55 -14.56 -13.09
N ASP A 72 8.40 -13.93 -12.89
CA ASP A 72 8.24 -12.50 -13.13
C ASP A 72 8.32 -11.79 -11.78
N PRO A 73 9.41 -11.06 -11.50
CA PRO A 73 9.59 -10.45 -10.18
C PRO A 73 8.49 -9.45 -9.82
N VAL A 74 7.88 -8.84 -10.80
CA VAL A 74 6.88 -7.78 -10.57
C VAL A 74 5.47 -8.21 -10.98
N ARG A 75 5.20 -9.50 -10.98
CA ARG A 75 3.88 -10.02 -11.30
C ARG A 75 2.83 -9.40 -10.39
N THR A 76 1.68 -9.05 -10.96
CA THR A 76 0.55 -8.56 -10.17
C THR A 76 -0.02 -9.71 -9.35
N ARG A 77 -0.15 -9.54 -8.04
CA ARG A 77 -0.65 -10.58 -7.14
C ARG A 77 -2.03 -10.22 -6.65
N LYS A 78 -2.94 -11.18 -6.72
CA LYS A 78 -4.28 -10.98 -6.23
C LYS A 78 -4.29 -11.06 -4.71
N LEU A 79 -5.01 -10.15 -4.08
CA LEU A 79 -5.19 -10.14 -2.63
C LEU A 79 -6.59 -10.62 -2.30
N LEU A 80 -6.71 -11.39 -1.24
CA LEU A 80 -7.96 -12.01 -0.85
C LEU A 80 -8.50 -11.33 0.41
N LEU A 81 -9.67 -10.73 0.25
CA LEU A 81 -10.38 -10.04 1.32
C LEU A 81 -11.83 -10.47 1.31
N LYS A 82 -12.52 -10.25 2.42
CA LYS A 82 -13.94 -10.50 2.47
C LYS A 82 -14.68 -9.50 1.58
N ALA A 83 -15.81 -9.92 1.02
CA ALA A 83 -16.59 -9.08 0.11
C ALA A 83 -16.95 -7.74 0.74
N GLU A 84 -17.33 -7.75 2.01
CA GLU A 84 -17.69 -6.53 2.74
C GLU A 84 -16.50 -5.60 2.93
N GLU A 85 -15.30 -6.18 3.13
CA GLU A 85 -14.08 -5.37 3.22
C GLU A 85 -13.75 -4.71 1.88
N ILE A 86 -13.89 -5.46 0.80
CA ILE A 86 -13.66 -4.93 -0.55
C ILE A 86 -14.62 -3.78 -0.84
N LYS A 87 -15.89 -3.94 -0.51
CA LYS A 87 -16.87 -2.88 -0.71
C LYS A 87 -16.52 -1.62 0.06
N LYS A 88 -16.09 -1.79 1.30
CA LYS A 88 -15.68 -0.66 2.14
C LYS A 88 -14.48 0.06 1.53
N LEU A 89 -13.48 -0.70 1.08
CA LEU A 89 -12.29 -0.11 0.46
C LEU A 89 -12.62 0.65 -0.80
N ILE A 90 -13.45 0.06 -1.66
CA ILE A 90 -13.88 0.71 -2.90
C ILE A 90 -14.56 2.04 -2.59
N GLY A 91 -15.49 2.03 -1.64
CA GLY A 91 -16.21 3.24 -1.26
C GLY A 91 -15.30 4.34 -0.76
N LYS A 92 -14.34 3.97 0.09
CA LYS A 92 -13.41 4.96 0.64
C LYS A 92 -12.48 5.54 -0.42
N VAL A 93 -11.98 4.69 -1.32
CA VAL A 93 -11.09 5.14 -2.39
C VAL A 93 -11.84 6.06 -3.35
N GLU A 94 -13.03 5.66 -3.76
CA GLU A 94 -13.78 6.41 -4.79
C GLU A 94 -14.43 7.67 -4.26
N ARG A 95 -14.97 7.63 -3.04
CA ARG A 95 -15.75 8.74 -2.51
C ARG A 95 -15.01 9.66 -1.58
N SER A 96 -14.01 9.13 -0.88
CA SER A 96 -13.34 9.90 0.17
C SER A 96 -11.89 10.25 -0.14
N GLY A 97 -11.42 9.88 -1.33
CA GLY A 97 -10.07 10.24 -1.76
C GLY A 97 -8.95 9.50 -1.05
N TYR A 98 -9.26 8.36 -0.44
CA TYR A 98 -8.22 7.53 0.17
C TYR A 98 -7.49 6.72 -0.89
N THR A 99 -6.30 6.29 -0.55
CA THR A 99 -5.54 5.36 -1.37
C THR A 99 -5.22 4.11 -0.54
N LEU A 100 -4.82 3.06 -1.21
CA LEU A 100 -4.46 1.81 -0.55
C LEU A 100 -2.97 1.58 -0.71
N VAL A 101 -2.30 1.24 0.39
CA VAL A 101 -0.87 0.98 0.37
C VAL A 101 -0.57 -0.33 1.09
N PRO A 102 0.40 -1.11 0.60
CA PRO A 102 0.83 -2.30 1.32
C PRO A 102 1.73 -1.86 2.48
N LEU A 103 1.44 -2.35 3.67
CA LEU A 103 2.19 -1.96 4.86
C LEU A 103 3.28 -2.97 5.21
N ASN A 104 2.98 -4.25 5.07
CA ASN A 104 3.94 -5.30 5.35
C ASN A 104 3.44 -6.64 4.82
N LEU A 105 4.35 -7.59 4.76
CA LEU A 105 4.02 -8.99 4.59
C LEU A 105 4.37 -9.69 5.90
N HIS A 106 3.53 -10.58 6.34
CA HIS A 106 3.74 -11.28 7.61
C HIS A 106 3.15 -12.68 7.55
N TYR A 107 3.54 -13.49 8.53
CA TYR A 107 2.99 -14.83 8.67
C TYR A 107 1.81 -14.80 9.63
N GLN A 108 0.77 -15.51 9.25
CA GLN A 108 -0.33 -15.80 10.15
C GLN A 108 -0.77 -17.23 9.92
N ARG A 109 -0.66 -18.04 10.95
CA ARG A 109 -1.01 -19.47 10.90
C ARG A 109 -0.29 -20.17 9.73
N GLY A 110 0.99 -19.85 9.55
CA GLY A 110 1.81 -20.46 8.51
C GLY A 110 1.58 -19.95 7.12
N ARG A 111 0.69 -19.00 6.94
CA ARG A 111 0.40 -18.39 5.63
C ARG A 111 0.97 -16.99 5.54
N ILE A 112 1.32 -16.62 4.33
CA ILE A 112 1.82 -15.28 4.07
C ILE A 112 0.63 -14.37 3.83
N LYS A 113 0.55 -13.29 4.60
CA LYS A 113 -0.51 -12.30 4.51
C LYS A 113 0.09 -10.94 4.20
N CYS A 114 -0.72 -10.08 3.57
CA CYS A 114 -0.33 -8.71 3.29
C CYS A 114 -1.24 -7.78 4.08
N GLU A 115 -0.65 -6.91 4.89
CA GLU A 115 -1.43 -5.90 5.59
C GLU A 115 -1.56 -4.69 4.68
N ILE A 116 -2.79 -4.25 4.45
CA ILE A 116 -3.11 -3.12 3.59
C ILE A 116 -3.54 -1.96 4.46
N GLY A 117 -3.05 -0.76 4.15
CA GLY A 117 -3.45 0.44 4.83
C GLY A 117 -4.38 1.29 3.97
N LEU A 118 -5.46 1.75 4.59
CA LEU A 118 -6.31 2.77 4.00
C LEU A 118 -5.72 4.11 4.43
N ALA A 119 -5.28 4.91 3.46
CA ALA A 119 -4.34 5.98 3.76
C ALA A 119 -4.58 7.25 2.97
N LYS A 120 -4.05 8.35 3.49
CA LYS A 120 -3.99 9.63 2.78
C LYS A 120 -2.54 10.08 2.74
N GLY A 121 -2.15 10.67 1.63
CA GLY A 121 -0.78 11.11 1.46
C GLY A 121 -0.42 12.26 2.36
N LYS A 122 0.66 12.11 3.11
CA LYS A 122 1.15 13.16 4.00
C LYS A 122 1.60 14.40 3.23
N LYS A 123 2.30 14.18 2.13
CA LYS A 123 2.81 15.29 1.34
C LYS A 123 1.70 16.21 0.87
N GLN A 124 0.63 15.62 0.35
CA GLN A 124 -0.49 16.40 -0.12
C GLN A 124 -1.22 17.07 1.04
N HIS A 125 -1.38 16.33 2.13
CA HIS A 125 -2.01 16.87 3.33
C HIS A 125 -1.18 18.00 3.93
N ASP A 126 0.12 17.76 4.08
CA ASP A 126 1.03 18.76 4.63
C ASP A 126 1.09 20.00 3.74
N LYS A 127 1.06 19.79 2.44
CA LYS A 127 1.08 20.89 1.49
C LYS A 127 -0.16 21.77 1.65
N ARG A 128 -1.32 21.16 1.79
CA ARG A 128 -2.56 21.89 2.01
C ARG A 128 -2.53 22.66 3.32
N ASP A 129 -2.08 22.03 4.37
CA ASP A 129 -1.99 22.68 5.67
C ASP A 129 -1.00 23.81 5.63
N THR A 130 0.14 23.62 4.97
CA THR A 130 1.13 24.66 4.80
C THR A 130 0.58 25.83 4.02
N GLU A 131 -0.15 25.56 2.96
CA GLU A 131 -0.76 26.60 2.14
C GLU A 131 -1.79 27.39 2.94
N ARG A 132 -2.63 26.70 3.70
CA ARG A 132 -3.60 27.36 4.57
C ARG A 132 -2.91 28.19 5.64
N SER A 133 -1.87 27.65 6.24
CA SER A 133 -1.11 28.37 7.25
C SER A 133 -0.45 29.61 6.67
N ARG A 134 0.11 29.48 5.47
CA ARG A 134 0.71 30.62 4.80
C ARG A 134 -0.34 31.68 4.43
N ASP A 135 -1.47 31.23 3.96
CA ASP A 135 -2.56 32.15 3.61
C ASP A 135 -3.09 32.83 4.86
N ALA A 136 -3.27 32.08 5.93
CA ALA A 136 -3.67 32.65 7.20
C ALA A 136 -2.63 33.61 7.72
N GLN A 137 -1.36 33.26 7.60
CA GLN A 137 -0.28 34.15 8.03
C GLN A 137 -0.15 35.35 7.13
N ARG A 138 -0.38 35.19 5.83
CA ARG A 138 -0.38 36.31 4.91
C ARG A 138 -1.58 37.17 5.15
N GLU A 139 -2.68 36.58 5.51
CA GLU A 139 -3.87 37.34 5.82
C GLU A 139 -3.85 37.84 7.24
N ILE A 140 -3.17 37.14 8.11
CA ILE A 140 -2.84 37.66 9.42
C ILE A 140 -1.71 38.63 9.27
N ALA A 141 -0.82 38.33 8.38
CA ALA A 141 0.26 39.21 8.03
C ALA A 141 -0.20 40.16 6.96
N LYS A 142 -1.16 39.78 6.19
CA LYS A 142 -1.71 40.61 5.16
C LYS A 142 -3.19 40.52 5.21
N VAL A 143 -3.71 39.50 5.77
CA VAL A 143 -4.67 39.10 6.05
C VAL A 143 -4.78 38.09 6.35
N MET A 144 -4.24 37.65 6.21
CA MET A 144 -3.80 36.82 5.94
C MET A 144 -4.10 36.49 4.84
N LYS A 145 -4.09 36.54 3.80
CA LYS A 145 -4.27 36.24 2.81
C LYS A 145 -4.77 35.49 2.37
N GLN A 146 -5.41 35.04 2.43
CA GLN A 146 -5.94 34.26 1.92
C GLN A 146 -6.18 33.39 1.71
N ASN A 147 -6.66 33.26 1.99
CA ASN A 147 -6.75 32.32 1.94
C ASN A 147 -6.76 31.69 1.36
N ARG A 148 -7.09 31.77 0.81
CA ARG A 148 -6.89 31.39 0.21
C ARG A 148 -6.94 30.69 -0.42
N ARG A 149 -7.34 30.35 -0.99
CA ARG A 149 -7.45 29.64 -1.52
C ARG A 149 -7.76 29.38 -1.93
#